data_56356dd6c5cc3a51d1028222f539b50e
#
_entry.id   56356dd6c5cc3a51d1028222f539b50e
#
_cell.length_a   1.000
_cell.length_b   1.000
_cell.length_c   1.000
_cell.angle_alpha   90.00
_cell.angle_beta   90.00
_cell.angle_gamma   90.00
#
_symmetry.space_group_name_H-M   'P 1'
#
loop_
_entity.id
_entity.type
_entity.pdbx_description
1 polymer ?
#
loop_
_entity_poly.entity_id
_entity_poly.type
_entity_poly.pdbx_seq_one_letter_code
_entity_poly.pdbx_strand_id
1 'polypeptide(L)'
;MGMQQRVEILKMLYRDNEILIFDEPTAVLTESEAEKFLECIRSVADSGIAVIFISHRLDEVMKLADDVVILRDGQLVFKEKTKNTNKNEIAEMMVGRKLEADSMINVNRQFKDDYILEVKNFRVNMPGEKTKDVSFKVRRGEIFGIGGLAGHGKTSISNGIFGMYPSSGSVLYNGEELNYKKTGEALNKGMAFVSEDRKGVGLLLDESIAMNMVYTDMKVNRNFLKKFGFFSQFDEKTSDEKAEEMIKELYIRCTGPDQIVGRLSGGNQQKVCMARALLSKPKLLFVSEPTRGIDIGAKQVLLNYLVKINKELGITIVMTSSELNELHSVCDRIAIIGQGTVQGILKPDSPNVDFALLMSGEGGENHD
;
A
#
# COMPACT_ATOMS: atom_id res chain seq x y z
N MET A 1 19.36 -1.04 -0.72
CA MET A 1 18.88 -2.29 -1.34
C MET A 1 19.28 -2.40 -2.83
N GLY A 2 19.10 -1.39 -3.68
CA GLY A 2 19.41 -1.48 -5.11
C GLY A 2 20.88 -1.83 -5.46
N MET A 3 21.87 -1.34 -4.71
CA MET A 3 23.28 -1.71 -4.94
C MET A 3 23.56 -3.18 -4.62
N GLN A 4 22.98 -3.75 -3.58
CA GLN A 4 23.16 -5.18 -3.24
C GLN A 4 22.59 -6.09 -4.33
N GLN A 5 21.44 -5.72 -4.88
CA GLN A 5 20.80 -6.48 -5.95
C GLN A 5 21.63 -6.44 -7.26
N ARG A 6 22.22 -5.28 -7.59
CA ARG A 6 23.15 -5.16 -8.72
C ARG A 6 24.39 -6.06 -8.57
N VAL A 7 24.93 -6.15 -7.35
CA VAL A 7 26.07 -7.05 -7.06
C VAL A 7 25.69 -8.52 -7.24
N GLU A 8 24.49 -8.93 -6.77
CA GLU A 8 24.03 -10.31 -6.98
C GLU A 8 23.81 -10.64 -8.46
N ILE A 9 23.28 -9.71 -9.24
CA ILE A 9 23.10 -9.87 -10.68
C ILE A 9 24.45 -10.01 -11.37
N LEU A 10 25.43 -9.15 -11.08
CA LEU A 10 26.77 -9.23 -11.64
C LEU A 10 27.45 -10.57 -11.28
N LYS A 11 27.26 -11.04 -10.05
CA LYS A 11 27.75 -12.32 -9.58
C LYS A 11 27.14 -13.51 -10.33
N MET A 12 25.85 -13.44 -10.69
CA MET A 12 25.19 -14.44 -11.53
C MET A 12 25.71 -14.44 -12.96
N LEU A 13 25.91 -13.25 -13.55
CA LEU A 13 26.41 -13.08 -14.92
C LEU A 13 27.88 -13.47 -15.06
N TYR A 14 28.67 -13.37 -13.98
CA TYR A 14 30.08 -13.79 -13.98
C TYR A 14 30.30 -15.31 -13.96
N ARG A 15 29.25 -16.07 -13.62
CA ARG A 15 29.29 -17.53 -13.64
C ARG A 15 28.81 -18.03 -15.00
N ASP A 16 29.50 -18.97 -15.63
CA ASP A 16 29.05 -19.59 -16.88
C ASP A 16 27.81 -20.46 -16.65
N ASN A 17 26.66 -19.77 -16.51
CA ASN A 17 25.37 -20.40 -16.27
C ASN A 17 24.62 -20.55 -17.61
N GLU A 18 24.04 -21.72 -17.84
CA GLU A 18 23.19 -21.98 -19.00
C GLU A 18 21.76 -21.47 -18.80
N ILE A 19 21.32 -21.35 -17.54
CA ILE A 19 19.97 -20.88 -17.15
C ILE A 19 20.08 -19.85 -16.02
N LEU A 20 19.40 -18.71 -16.18
CA LEU A 20 19.28 -17.69 -15.16
C LEU A 20 17.81 -17.55 -14.72
N ILE A 21 17.59 -17.49 -13.40
CA ILE A 21 16.27 -17.29 -12.81
C ILE A 21 16.28 -15.97 -12.04
N PHE A 22 15.42 -15.04 -12.45
CA PHE A 22 15.20 -13.75 -11.80
C PHE A 22 13.82 -13.73 -11.17
N ASP A 23 13.75 -13.58 -9.85
CA ASP A 23 12.50 -13.48 -9.10
C ASP A 23 12.30 -12.05 -8.63
N GLU A 24 11.35 -11.34 -9.23
CA GLU A 24 11.00 -9.93 -9.00
C GLU A 24 12.21 -8.96 -8.92
N PRO A 25 13.15 -9.03 -9.87
CA PRO A 25 14.43 -8.33 -9.74
C PRO A 25 14.31 -6.79 -9.82
N THR A 26 13.19 -6.28 -10.32
CA THR A 26 12.94 -4.84 -10.51
C THR A 26 12.16 -4.19 -9.37
N ALA A 27 11.70 -4.96 -8.39
CA ALA A 27 10.81 -4.49 -7.32
C ALA A 27 11.34 -3.29 -6.50
N VAL A 28 12.66 -3.10 -6.45
CA VAL A 28 13.33 -2.01 -5.69
C VAL A 28 14.08 -1.02 -6.59
N LEU A 29 13.95 -1.16 -7.90
CA LEU A 29 14.59 -0.30 -8.89
C LEU A 29 13.65 0.86 -9.26
N THR A 30 14.25 2.02 -9.60
CA THR A 30 13.52 3.08 -10.28
C THR A 30 13.15 2.67 -11.69
N GLU A 31 12.19 3.33 -12.32
CA GLU A 31 11.71 2.99 -13.67
C GLU A 31 12.87 3.00 -14.69
N SER A 32 13.70 4.04 -14.68
CA SER A 32 14.89 4.14 -15.55
C SER A 32 15.95 3.05 -15.27
N GLU A 33 16.10 2.62 -14.01
CA GLU A 33 17.00 1.51 -13.67
C GLU A 33 16.43 0.17 -14.11
N ALA A 34 15.11 -0.02 -13.97
CA ALA A 34 14.43 -1.22 -14.43
C ALA A 34 14.53 -1.37 -15.95
N GLU A 35 14.34 -0.29 -16.73
CA GLU A 35 14.50 -0.34 -18.20
C GLU A 35 15.91 -0.78 -18.62
N LYS A 36 16.95 -0.16 -18.08
CA LYS A 36 18.35 -0.55 -18.35
C LYS A 36 18.64 -2.00 -17.95
N PHE A 37 18.03 -2.44 -16.87
CA PHE A 37 18.17 -3.81 -16.41
C PHE A 37 17.49 -4.81 -17.35
N LEU A 38 16.29 -4.52 -17.84
CA LEU A 38 15.59 -5.35 -18.83
C LEU A 38 16.38 -5.44 -20.15
N GLU A 39 16.96 -4.33 -20.62
CA GLU A 39 17.86 -4.35 -21.78
C GLU A 39 19.07 -5.25 -21.57
N CYS A 40 19.67 -5.23 -20.38
CA CYS A 40 20.76 -6.13 -20.03
C CYS A 40 20.34 -7.60 -20.06
N ILE A 41 19.17 -7.94 -19.45
CA ILE A 41 18.64 -9.32 -19.48
C ILE A 41 18.36 -9.75 -20.93
N ARG A 42 17.81 -8.89 -21.76
CA ARG A 42 17.56 -9.21 -23.19
C ARG A 42 18.85 -9.55 -23.90
N SER A 43 19.90 -8.74 -23.70
CA SER A 43 21.22 -8.99 -24.29
C SER A 43 21.81 -10.34 -23.84
N VAL A 44 21.60 -10.73 -22.59
CA VAL A 44 22.02 -12.02 -22.05
C VAL A 44 21.24 -13.17 -22.71
N ALA A 45 19.94 -13.02 -22.86
CA ALA A 45 19.12 -14.04 -23.56
C ALA A 45 19.52 -14.18 -25.03
N ASP A 46 19.80 -13.06 -25.71
CA ASP A 46 20.26 -13.06 -27.10
C ASP A 46 21.64 -13.70 -27.30
N SER A 47 22.46 -13.80 -26.23
CA SER A 47 23.72 -14.54 -26.24
C SER A 47 23.55 -16.05 -26.10
N GLY A 48 22.32 -16.56 -25.97
CA GLY A 48 21.98 -17.97 -25.89
C GLY A 48 21.77 -18.54 -24.50
N ILE A 49 21.77 -17.71 -23.48
CA ILE A 49 21.47 -18.12 -22.09
C ILE A 49 19.95 -18.13 -21.91
N ALA A 50 19.41 -19.25 -21.39
CA ALA A 50 17.99 -19.34 -21.08
C ALA A 50 17.65 -18.49 -19.83
N VAL A 51 16.60 -17.66 -19.92
CA VAL A 51 16.19 -16.79 -18.81
C VAL A 51 14.76 -17.11 -18.38
N ILE A 52 14.57 -17.35 -17.09
CA ILE A 52 13.26 -17.39 -16.43
C ILE A 52 13.11 -16.10 -15.65
N PHE A 53 12.16 -15.27 -16.07
CA PHE A 53 11.89 -13.97 -15.47
C PHE A 53 10.52 -13.99 -14.78
N ILE A 54 10.52 -13.90 -13.45
CA ILE A 54 9.31 -13.90 -12.63
C ILE A 54 9.02 -12.45 -12.25
N SER A 55 7.86 -11.94 -12.66
CA SER A 55 7.41 -10.57 -12.36
C SER A 55 5.89 -10.50 -12.36
N HIS A 56 5.35 -9.63 -11.52
CA HIS A 56 3.94 -9.23 -11.57
C HIS A 56 3.74 -7.95 -12.39
N ARG A 57 4.82 -7.30 -12.84
CA ARG A 57 4.78 -6.09 -13.67
C ARG A 57 4.63 -6.46 -15.14
N LEU A 58 3.39 -6.46 -15.62
CA LEU A 58 3.06 -6.93 -16.98
C LEU A 58 3.77 -6.14 -18.08
N ASP A 59 4.08 -4.85 -17.85
CA ASP A 59 4.86 -4.04 -18.78
C ASP A 59 6.26 -4.61 -19.04
N GLU A 60 6.89 -5.11 -17.99
CA GLU A 60 8.22 -5.73 -18.08
C GLU A 60 8.12 -7.08 -18.80
N VAL A 61 7.13 -7.89 -18.46
CA VAL A 61 6.90 -9.19 -19.11
C VAL A 61 6.66 -9.00 -20.61
N MET A 62 5.79 -8.07 -21.00
CA MET A 62 5.48 -7.78 -22.40
C MET A 62 6.68 -7.24 -23.19
N LYS A 63 7.58 -6.50 -22.55
CA LYS A 63 8.79 -5.97 -23.19
C LYS A 63 9.90 -7.01 -23.34
N LEU A 64 10.02 -7.93 -22.36
CA LEU A 64 11.19 -8.82 -22.23
C LEU A 64 10.92 -10.23 -22.73
N ALA A 65 9.79 -10.85 -22.41
CA ALA A 65 9.58 -12.28 -22.55
C ALA A 65 9.15 -12.69 -23.95
N ASP A 66 9.65 -13.82 -24.43
CA ASP A 66 9.21 -14.44 -25.69
C ASP A 66 7.96 -15.31 -25.47
N ASP A 67 7.90 -16.02 -24.34
CA ASP A 67 6.78 -16.85 -23.90
C ASP A 67 6.31 -16.43 -22.51
N VAL A 68 4.99 -16.44 -22.28
CA VAL A 68 4.37 -16.12 -20.99
C VAL A 68 3.70 -17.35 -20.41
N VAL A 69 4.01 -17.60 -19.13
CA VAL A 69 3.39 -18.68 -18.34
C VAL A 69 2.78 -18.07 -17.10
N ILE A 70 1.52 -18.39 -16.82
CA ILE A 70 0.85 -17.94 -15.61
C ILE A 70 0.61 -19.13 -14.67
N LEU A 71 1.15 -19.04 -13.47
CA LEU A 71 0.90 -19.96 -12.37
C LEU A 71 -0.07 -19.31 -11.37
N ARG A 72 -1.14 -20.00 -11.03
CA ARG A 72 -2.10 -19.59 -10.01
C ARG A 72 -2.42 -20.75 -9.09
N ASP A 73 -2.25 -20.54 -7.79
CA ASP A 73 -2.47 -21.56 -6.77
C ASP A 73 -1.68 -22.87 -7.03
N GLY A 74 -0.46 -22.73 -7.56
CA GLY A 74 0.42 -23.84 -7.89
C GLY A 74 0.06 -24.59 -9.19
N GLN A 75 -0.92 -24.11 -9.94
CA GLN A 75 -1.36 -24.69 -11.21
C GLN A 75 -1.03 -23.80 -12.40
N LEU A 76 -0.66 -24.41 -13.52
CA LEU A 76 -0.51 -23.75 -14.80
C LEU A 76 -1.92 -23.38 -15.33
N VAL A 77 -2.22 -22.08 -15.42
CA VAL A 77 -3.53 -21.60 -15.90
C VAL A 77 -3.48 -21.00 -17.31
N PHE A 78 -2.30 -20.58 -17.76
CA PHE A 78 -2.11 -19.98 -19.08
C PHE A 78 -0.67 -20.19 -19.57
N LYS A 79 -0.52 -20.45 -20.85
CA LYS A 79 0.77 -20.50 -21.55
C LYS A 79 0.58 -20.06 -22.99
N GLU A 80 1.26 -19.00 -23.40
CA GLU A 80 1.16 -18.46 -24.77
C GLU A 80 2.45 -17.68 -25.11
N LYS A 81 2.68 -17.45 -26.41
CA LYS A 81 3.72 -16.51 -26.85
C LYS A 81 3.30 -15.09 -26.57
N THR A 82 4.20 -14.25 -26.09
CA THR A 82 3.93 -12.86 -25.72
C THR A 82 3.29 -12.07 -26.86
N LYS A 83 3.71 -12.32 -28.12
CA LYS A 83 3.14 -11.69 -29.32
C LYS A 83 1.68 -12.03 -29.61
N ASN A 84 1.14 -13.11 -29.04
CA ASN A 84 -0.23 -13.61 -29.29
C ASN A 84 -1.19 -13.23 -28.16
N THR A 85 -0.73 -12.54 -27.13
CA THR A 85 -1.52 -12.11 -25.97
C THR A 85 -1.33 -10.64 -25.69
N ASN A 86 -2.04 -10.12 -24.71
CA ASN A 86 -1.95 -8.73 -24.29
C ASN A 86 -2.06 -8.61 -22.76
N LYS A 87 -1.70 -7.42 -22.22
CA LYS A 87 -1.69 -7.17 -20.77
C LYS A 87 -3.03 -7.48 -20.10
N ASN A 88 -4.14 -7.15 -20.72
CA ASN A 88 -5.47 -7.35 -20.14
C ASN A 88 -5.80 -8.83 -20.00
N GLU A 89 -5.53 -9.61 -21.03
CA GLU A 89 -5.74 -11.06 -21.02
C GLU A 89 -4.87 -11.75 -19.95
N ILE A 90 -3.58 -11.38 -19.88
CA ILE A 90 -2.67 -11.90 -18.85
C ILE A 90 -3.20 -11.54 -17.46
N ALA A 91 -3.59 -10.29 -17.23
CA ALA A 91 -4.13 -9.83 -15.95
C ALA A 91 -5.42 -10.58 -15.58
N GLU A 92 -6.35 -10.78 -16.50
CA GLU A 92 -7.57 -11.57 -16.28
C GLU A 92 -7.26 -13.02 -15.88
N MET A 93 -6.31 -13.66 -16.58
CA MET A 93 -5.88 -15.04 -16.27
C MET A 93 -5.19 -15.13 -14.89
N MET A 94 -4.38 -14.13 -14.53
CA MET A 94 -3.76 -14.05 -13.20
C MET A 94 -4.81 -13.93 -12.09
N VAL A 95 -5.81 -13.08 -12.27
CA VAL A 95 -6.88 -12.83 -11.28
C VAL A 95 -7.92 -13.96 -11.27
N GLY A 96 -8.13 -14.63 -12.41
CA GLY A 96 -9.09 -15.73 -12.56
C GLY A 96 -10.54 -15.29 -12.72
N ARG A 97 -10.76 -14.01 -13.01
CA ARG A 97 -12.06 -13.42 -13.36
C ARG A 97 -11.82 -12.27 -14.32
N LYS A 98 -12.82 -11.95 -15.15
CA LYS A 98 -12.76 -10.73 -15.95
C LYS A 98 -12.53 -9.55 -15.02
N LEU A 99 -11.52 -8.75 -15.35
CA LEU A 99 -11.37 -7.44 -14.74
C LEU A 99 -12.51 -6.60 -15.30
N GLU A 100 -13.57 -6.46 -14.51
CA GLU A 100 -14.59 -5.48 -14.85
C GLU A 100 -13.88 -4.12 -14.90
N ALA A 101 -13.85 -3.53 -16.07
CA ALA A 101 -13.31 -2.20 -16.32
C ALA A 101 -14.09 -1.07 -15.59
N ASP A 102 -15.07 -1.45 -14.78
CA ASP A 102 -16.05 -0.59 -14.13
C ASP A 102 -15.80 -0.35 -12.65
N SER A 103 -14.59 0.02 -12.29
CA SER A 103 -14.41 0.71 -11.01
C SER A 103 -13.66 2.02 -11.16
N MET A 104 -14.03 2.83 -12.16
CA MET A 104 -13.91 4.27 -11.99
C MET A 104 -14.91 4.67 -10.91
N ILE A 105 -14.40 4.76 -9.70
CA ILE A 105 -15.17 5.24 -8.58
C ILE A 105 -15.62 6.64 -8.94
N ASN A 106 -16.92 6.89 -8.78
CA ASN A 106 -17.58 8.15 -9.09
C ASN A 106 -16.73 9.36 -8.68
N VAL A 107 -15.99 9.91 -9.62
CA VAL A 107 -15.06 11.03 -9.49
C VAL A 107 -15.77 12.36 -9.11
N ASN A 108 -17.10 12.38 -9.06
CA ASN A 108 -17.92 13.55 -8.83
C ASN A 108 -18.66 13.55 -7.48
N ARG A 109 -18.03 13.03 -6.42
CA ARG A 109 -18.60 13.17 -5.08
C ARG A 109 -18.49 14.63 -4.62
N GLN A 110 -19.60 15.19 -4.13
CA GLN A 110 -19.61 16.53 -3.51
C GLN A 110 -19.42 16.37 -2.02
N PHE A 111 -18.44 17.07 -1.48
CA PHE A 111 -18.14 17.12 -0.06
C PHE A 111 -18.50 18.49 0.50
N LYS A 112 -19.00 18.51 1.73
CA LYS A 112 -19.13 19.76 2.51
C LYS A 112 -17.73 20.20 2.96
N ASP A 113 -17.58 21.49 3.26
CA ASP A 113 -16.35 22.02 3.86
C ASP A 113 -16.29 21.71 5.37
N ASP A 114 -16.39 20.41 5.68
CA ASP A 114 -16.22 19.81 7.00
C ASP A 114 -14.92 19.02 6.99
N TYR A 115 -13.88 19.56 7.61
CA TYR A 115 -12.55 18.99 7.62
C TYR A 115 -12.33 18.14 8.88
N ILE A 116 -12.08 16.83 8.68
CA ILE A 116 -11.76 15.91 9.76
C ILE A 116 -10.29 16.03 10.19
N LEU A 117 -9.41 16.40 9.23
CA LEU A 117 -7.98 16.57 9.46
C LEU A 117 -7.49 17.85 8.79
N GLU A 118 -6.73 18.65 9.54
CA GLU A 118 -5.96 19.76 9.00
C GLU A 118 -4.50 19.62 9.43
N VAL A 119 -3.61 19.68 8.48
CA VAL A 119 -2.16 19.60 8.66
C VAL A 119 -1.59 20.96 8.24
N LYS A 120 -0.76 21.59 9.11
CA LYS A 120 -0.19 22.93 8.85
C LYS A 120 1.30 22.95 9.18
N ASN A 121 2.10 23.33 8.21
CA ASN A 121 3.56 23.48 8.30
C ASN A 121 4.23 22.25 8.94
N PHE A 122 3.73 21.05 8.59
CA PHE A 122 4.14 19.81 9.22
C PHE A 122 5.45 19.31 8.66
N ARG A 123 6.37 18.99 9.56
CA ARG A 123 7.72 18.53 9.27
C ARG A 123 7.97 17.22 9.98
N VAL A 124 8.56 16.26 9.29
CA VAL A 124 8.88 14.95 9.84
C VAL A 124 10.32 14.58 9.50
N ASN A 125 11.09 14.20 10.49
CA ASN A 125 12.48 13.76 10.31
C ASN A 125 12.56 12.23 10.27
N MET A 126 12.02 11.63 9.22
CA MET A 126 12.12 10.20 8.95
C MET A 126 13.31 9.94 8.02
N PRO A 127 14.24 9.00 8.34
CA PRO A 127 15.37 8.68 7.47
C PRO A 127 14.90 8.22 6.07
N GLY A 128 15.44 8.84 5.02
CA GLY A 128 15.09 8.52 3.64
C GLY A 128 13.76 9.10 3.12
N GLU A 129 12.89 9.59 4.00
CA GLU A 129 11.57 10.13 3.66
C GLU A 129 11.26 11.36 4.53
N LYS A 130 11.93 12.49 4.31
CA LYS A 130 11.77 13.70 5.13
C LYS A 130 10.75 14.66 4.53
N THR A 131 9.84 15.20 5.37
CA THR A 131 9.04 16.39 5.01
C THR A 131 9.69 17.65 5.59
N LYS A 132 9.59 18.75 4.81
CA LYS A 132 10.12 20.06 5.19
C LYS A 132 9.02 21.03 5.58
N ASP A 133 7.91 21.02 4.83
CA ASP A 133 6.75 21.87 5.06
C ASP A 133 5.56 21.30 4.29
N VAL A 134 4.65 20.66 5.01
CA VAL A 134 3.48 20.04 4.41
C VAL A 134 2.23 20.63 5.04
N SER A 135 1.34 21.16 4.19
CA SER A 135 0.06 21.71 4.62
C SER A 135 -1.04 21.22 3.68
N PHE A 136 -2.08 20.62 4.24
CA PHE A 136 -3.27 20.15 3.51
C PHE A 136 -4.44 19.94 4.46
N LYS A 137 -5.64 19.78 3.88
CA LYS A 137 -6.87 19.49 4.63
C LYS A 137 -7.60 18.31 4.00
N VAL A 138 -8.16 17.44 4.84
CA VAL A 138 -8.94 16.26 4.44
C VAL A 138 -10.40 16.46 4.87
N ARG A 139 -11.32 16.34 3.91
CA ARG A 139 -12.76 16.45 4.17
C ARG A 139 -13.28 15.15 4.77
N ARG A 140 -14.33 15.25 5.58
CA ARG A 140 -14.99 14.07 6.15
C ARG A 140 -15.59 13.20 5.06
N GLY A 141 -15.28 11.89 5.10
CA GLY A 141 -15.80 10.90 4.15
C GLY A 141 -15.07 10.88 2.81
N GLU A 142 -14.05 11.73 2.55
CA GLU A 142 -13.27 11.62 1.32
C GLU A 142 -12.19 10.53 1.41
N ILE A 143 -11.76 10.05 0.25
CA ILE A 143 -10.52 9.30 0.08
C ILE A 143 -9.49 10.29 -0.47
N PHE A 144 -8.57 10.73 0.37
CA PHE A 144 -7.53 11.68 0.04
C PHE A 144 -6.23 10.96 -0.30
N GLY A 145 -5.72 11.15 -1.51
CA GLY A 145 -4.48 10.56 -1.99
C GLY A 145 -3.25 11.42 -1.66
N ILE A 146 -2.15 10.76 -1.33
CA ILE A 146 -0.82 11.38 -1.21
C ILE A 146 0.11 10.64 -2.16
N GLY A 147 0.49 11.30 -3.26
CA GLY A 147 1.40 10.78 -4.28
C GLY A 147 2.76 11.48 -4.25
N GLY A 148 3.69 10.95 -5.03
CA GLY A 148 5.04 11.50 -5.20
C GLY A 148 6.10 10.42 -5.36
N LEU A 149 7.31 10.82 -5.74
CA LEU A 149 8.42 9.89 -5.90
C LEU A 149 8.90 9.31 -4.56
N ALA A 150 9.55 8.15 -4.61
CA ALA A 150 10.20 7.56 -3.43
C ALA A 150 11.28 8.50 -2.89
N GLY A 151 11.37 8.63 -1.57
CA GLY A 151 12.33 9.53 -0.93
C GLY A 151 11.86 11.00 -0.82
N HIS A 152 10.69 11.34 -1.37
CA HIS A 152 10.17 12.71 -1.36
C HIS A 152 9.35 13.07 -0.12
N GLY A 153 9.20 12.16 0.84
CA GLY A 153 8.61 12.45 2.14
C GLY A 153 7.14 12.06 2.30
N LYS A 154 6.50 11.43 1.30
CA LYS A 154 5.08 11.10 1.35
C LYS A 154 4.70 10.13 2.49
N THR A 155 5.50 9.08 2.73
CA THR A 155 5.22 8.09 3.77
C THR A 155 5.49 8.63 5.18
N SER A 156 6.39 9.59 5.32
CA SER A 156 6.70 10.19 6.62
C SER A 156 5.52 10.92 7.24
N ILE A 157 4.58 11.44 6.45
CA ILE A 157 3.43 12.22 6.94
C ILE A 157 2.60 11.38 7.91
N SER A 158 2.17 10.19 7.49
CA SER A 158 1.42 9.25 8.33
C SER A 158 2.23 8.84 9.56
N ASN A 159 3.49 8.44 9.35
CA ASN A 159 4.39 8.04 10.43
C ASN A 159 4.60 9.15 11.48
N GLY A 160 4.70 10.41 11.04
CA GLY A 160 4.84 11.57 11.93
C GLY A 160 3.56 11.85 12.73
N ILE A 161 2.38 11.79 12.10
CA ILE A 161 1.08 11.99 12.76
C ILE A 161 0.84 10.92 13.84
N PHE A 162 1.30 9.68 13.60
CA PHE A 162 1.21 8.61 14.60
C PHE A 162 2.36 8.59 15.62
N GLY A 163 3.24 9.59 15.60
CA GLY A 163 4.30 9.79 16.59
C GLY A 163 5.46 8.81 16.51
N MET A 164 5.69 8.22 15.34
CA MET A 164 6.77 7.24 15.12
C MET A 164 8.13 7.91 14.85
N TYR A 165 8.11 9.16 14.39
CA TYR A 165 9.32 9.94 14.10
C TYR A 165 9.20 11.36 14.65
N PRO A 166 10.34 12.02 14.96
CA PRO A 166 10.36 13.40 15.43
C PRO A 166 9.68 14.32 14.40
N SER A 167 8.69 15.07 14.87
CA SER A 167 7.83 15.90 14.03
C SER A 167 7.59 17.27 14.68
N SER A 168 7.27 18.27 13.83
CA SER A 168 6.89 19.62 14.25
C SER A 168 5.83 20.18 13.30
N GLY A 169 5.14 21.24 13.72
CA GLY A 169 4.00 21.80 13.02
C GLY A 169 2.69 21.53 13.77
N SER A 170 1.54 21.85 13.16
CA SER A 170 0.21 21.66 13.76
C SER A 170 -0.58 20.63 12.99
N VAL A 171 -1.24 19.74 13.74
CA VAL A 171 -2.19 18.75 13.21
C VAL A 171 -3.48 18.88 14.01
N LEU A 172 -4.57 19.30 13.36
CA LEU A 172 -5.89 19.35 13.96
C LEU A 172 -6.70 18.13 13.51
N TYR A 173 -7.29 17.43 14.45
CA TYR A 173 -8.25 16.35 14.22
C TYR A 173 -9.61 16.70 14.82
N ASN A 174 -10.65 16.74 13.99
CA ASN A 174 -11.97 17.25 14.36
C ASN A 174 -11.91 18.67 14.98
N GLY A 175 -11.02 19.55 14.49
CA GLY A 175 -10.82 20.89 14.99
C GLY A 175 -9.98 21.01 16.27
N GLU A 176 -9.57 19.91 16.90
CA GLU A 176 -8.73 19.88 18.11
C GLU A 176 -7.28 19.56 17.76
N GLU A 177 -6.33 20.23 18.43
CA GLU A 177 -4.90 19.94 18.30
C GLU A 177 -4.59 18.50 18.72
N LEU A 178 -3.90 17.78 17.83
CA LEU A 178 -3.44 16.43 18.09
C LEU A 178 -2.05 16.45 18.74
N ASN A 179 -1.91 15.83 19.89
CA ASN A 179 -0.59 15.65 20.50
C ASN A 179 0.13 14.45 19.89
N TYR A 180 0.57 14.57 18.63
CA TYR A 180 1.29 13.51 17.90
C TYR A 180 2.66 13.15 18.54
N LYS A 181 3.18 13.94 19.48
CA LYS A 181 4.41 13.60 20.21
C LYS A 181 4.18 12.48 21.22
N LYS A 182 2.92 12.23 21.60
CA LYS A 182 2.53 11.12 22.47
C LYS A 182 2.10 9.94 21.62
N THR A 183 2.94 8.91 21.55
CA THR A 183 2.64 7.67 20.82
C THR A 183 1.30 7.08 21.27
N GLY A 184 0.46 6.72 20.32
CA GLY A 184 -0.87 6.16 20.58
C GLY A 184 -2.01 7.19 20.72
N GLU A 185 -1.70 8.49 20.80
CA GLU A 185 -2.74 9.54 20.90
C GLU A 185 -3.71 9.50 19.71
N ALA A 186 -3.17 9.36 18.49
CA ALA A 186 -3.98 9.25 17.28
C ALA A 186 -4.93 8.04 17.34
N LEU A 187 -4.43 6.89 17.79
CA LEU A 187 -5.24 5.67 17.96
C LEU A 187 -6.36 5.89 18.99
N ASN A 188 -6.03 6.50 20.14
CA ASN A 188 -7.01 6.78 21.22
C ASN A 188 -8.10 7.77 20.77
N LYS A 189 -7.81 8.63 19.81
CA LYS A 189 -8.79 9.58 19.22
C LYS A 189 -9.63 8.94 18.08
N GLY A 190 -9.47 7.64 17.79
CA GLY A 190 -10.24 6.93 16.77
C GLY A 190 -9.68 7.05 15.36
N MET A 191 -8.38 7.28 15.22
CA MET A 191 -7.65 7.09 13.98
C MET A 191 -7.08 5.67 13.91
N ALA A 192 -6.80 5.17 12.71
CA ALA A 192 -6.06 3.93 12.51
C ALA A 192 -5.01 4.09 11.41
N PHE A 193 -4.00 3.22 11.44
CA PHE A 193 -2.88 3.27 10.51
C PHE A 193 -2.50 1.88 10.01
N VAL A 194 -2.44 1.74 8.69
CA VAL A 194 -1.84 0.60 8.00
C VAL A 194 -0.52 1.06 7.41
N SER A 195 0.57 0.63 8.03
CA SER A 195 1.93 1.04 7.66
C SER A 195 2.42 0.32 6.40
N GLU A 196 3.30 0.97 5.65
CA GLU A 196 4.08 0.39 4.57
C GLU A 196 5.06 -0.69 5.05
N ASP A 197 5.51 -0.60 6.30
CA ASP A 197 6.36 -1.61 6.93
C ASP A 197 5.53 -2.65 7.69
N ARG A 198 5.03 -3.64 6.95
CA ARG A 198 4.23 -4.72 7.52
C ARG A 198 4.97 -5.54 8.58
N LYS A 199 6.25 -5.80 8.32
CA LYS A 199 7.04 -6.75 9.14
C LYS A 199 7.62 -6.11 10.38
N GLY A 200 8.06 -4.84 10.29
CA GLY A 200 8.66 -4.13 11.42
C GLY A 200 7.62 -3.42 12.30
N VAL A 201 6.52 -2.95 11.70
CA VAL A 201 5.51 -2.11 12.39
C VAL A 201 4.12 -2.72 12.36
N GLY A 202 3.74 -3.27 11.21
CA GLY A 202 2.36 -3.67 10.95
C GLY A 202 1.91 -4.94 11.66
N LEU A 203 2.80 -5.92 11.91
CA LEU A 203 2.43 -7.24 12.40
C LEU A 203 3.36 -7.76 13.51
N LEU A 204 2.80 -8.54 14.40
CA LEU A 204 3.50 -9.38 15.34
C LEU A 204 3.70 -10.74 14.67
N LEU A 205 4.85 -10.93 14.00
CA LEU A 205 5.06 -12.05 13.05
C LEU A 205 4.99 -13.43 13.68
N ASP A 206 5.31 -13.54 14.97
CA ASP A 206 5.31 -14.79 15.72
C ASP A 206 3.96 -15.10 16.41
N GLU A 207 2.98 -14.16 16.27
CA GLU A 207 1.66 -14.29 16.84
C GLU A 207 0.63 -14.78 15.82
N SER A 208 -0.52 -15.27 16.33
CA SER A 208 -1.64 -15.75 15.52
C SER A 208 -2.30 -14.62 14.70
N ILE A 209 -3.03 -14.98 13.67
CA ILE A 209 -3.86 -14.06 12.89
C ILE A 209 -4.86 -13.37 13.81
N ALA A 210 -5.57 -14.10 14.67
CA ALA A 210 -6.56 -13.55 15.60
C ALA A 210 -5.92 -12.51 16.54
N MET A 211 -4.79 -12.84 17.18
CA MET A 211 -4.10 -11.91 18.06
C MET A 211 -3.66 -10.65 17.30
N ASN A 212 -3.10 -10.78 16.10
CA ASN A 212 -2.74 -9.63 15.28
C ASN A 212 -3.93 -8.73 14.97
N MET A 213 -5.09 -9.30 14.64
CA MET A 213 -6.28 -8.53 14.29
C MET A 213 -6.82 -7.74 15.48
N VAL A 214 -6.93 -8.36 16.66
CA VAL A 214 -7.60 -7.76 17.82
C VAL A 214 -6.70 -6.90 18.70
N TYR A 215 -5.38 -7.01 18.57
CA TYR A 215 -4.41 -6.40 19.48
C TYR A 215 -4.61 -4.89 19.68
N THR A 216 -4.78 -4.15 18.60
CA THR A 216 -4.97 -2.69 18.66
C THR A 216 -6.27 -2.31 19.36
N ASP A 217 -7.38 -2.96 18.99
CA ASP A 217 -8.69 -2.72 19.59
C ASP A 217 -8.74 -3.12 21.08
N MET A 218 -8.08 -4.22 21.42
CA MET A 218 -7.90 -4.64 22.82
C MET A 218 -7.13 -3.60 23.64
N LYS A 219 -6.11 -2.98 23.08
CA LYS A 219 -5.30 -1.97 23.78
C LYS A 219 -6.01 -0.63 23.92
N VAL A 220 -6.68 -0.17 22.85
CA VAL A 220 -7.30 1.16 22.76
C VAL A 220 -8.69 1.15 23.40
N ASN A 221 -9.55 0.22 23.00
CA ASN A 221 -10.96 0.19 23.35
C ASN A 221 -11.27 -0.79 24.50
N ARG A 222 -10.29 -1.59 24.94
CA ARG A 222 -10.45 -2.63 25.95
C ARG A 222 -11.45 -3.73 25.54
N ASN A 223 -11.74 -3.87 24.24
CA ASN A 223 -12.51 -4.99 23.72
C ASN A 223 -11.70 -6.30 23.83
N PHE A 224 -12.34 -7.44 23.73
CA PHE A 224 -11.71 -8.77 23.87
C PHE A 224 -11.06 -9.02 25.24
N LEU A 225 -11.52 -8.31 26.28
CA LEU A 225 -11.11 -8.49 27.66
C LEU A 225 -12.31 -8.75 28.55
N LYS A 226 -12.35 -9.92 29.18
CA LYS A 226 -13.31 -10.25 30.25
C LYS A 226 -12.81 -9.71 31.57
N LYS A 227 -13.64 -8.94 32.27
CA LYS A 227 -13.31 -8.38 33.58
C LYS A 227 -13.69 -9.36 34.68
N PHE A 228 -12.73 -9.72 35.53
CA PHE A 228 -12.95 -10.50 36.75
C PHE A 228 -12.45 -9.67 37.96
N GLY A 229 -13.32 -8.84 38.51
CA GLY A 229 -12.94 -7.92 39.57
C GLY A 229 -11.83 -6.96 39.14
N PHE A 230 -10.64 -7.04 39.77
CA PHE A 230 -9.47 -6.22 39.42
C PHE A 230 -8.63 -6.76 38.27
N PHE A 231 -8.91 -7.97 37.79
CA PHE A 231 -8.17 -8.60 36.70
C PHE A 231 -8.96 -8.56 35.40
N SER A 232 -8.23 -8.51 34.29
CA SER A 232 -8.80 -8.68 32.97
C SER A 232 -8.12 -9.87 32.29
N GLN A 233 -8.93 -10.77 31.73
CA GLN A 233 -8.46 -11.94 30.99
C GLN A 233 -8.80 -11.76 29.51
N PHE A 234 -7.92 -12.20 28.63
CA PHE A 234 -8.16 -12.21 27.20
C PHE A 234 -9.32 -13.17 26.85
N ASP A 235 -10.25 -12.70 26.02
CA ASP A 235 -11.38 -13.47 25.54
C ASP A 235 -11.03 -14.09 24.18
N GLU A 236 -10.34 -15.21 24.22
CA GLU A 236 -9.88 -15.96 23.04
C GLU A 236 -11.04 -16.31 22.12
N LYS A 237 -12.13 -16.83 22.68
CA LYS A 237 -13.31 -17.24 21.89
C LYS A 237 -13.88 -16.09 21.06
N THR A 238 -14.13 -14.93 21.66
CA THR A 238 -14.66 -13.76 20.96
C THR A 238 -13.65 -13.23 19.95
N SER A 239 -12.35 -13.33 20.24
CA SER A 239 -11.27 -12.97 19.33
C SER A 239 -11.28 -13.84 18.08
N ASP A 240 -11.38 -15.15 18.23
CA ASP A 240 -11.38 -16.11 17.12
C ASP A 240 -12.62 -15.97 16.26
N GLU A 241 -13.80 -15.85 16.87
CA GLU A 241 -15.05 -15.59 16.15
C GLU A 241 -14.94 -14.33 15.29
N LYS A 242 -14.36 -13.25 15.84
CA LYS A 242 -14.19 -12.00 15.09
C LYS A 242 -13.11 -12.09 14.01
N ALA A 243 -12.05 -12.83 14.28
CA ALA A 243 -11.02 -13.09 13.28
C ALA A 243 -11.56 -13.91 12.10
N GLU A 244 -12.40 -14.92 12.36
CA GLU A 244 -13.07 -15.69 11.31
C GLU A 244 -13.97 -14.84 10.42
N GLU A 245 -14.73 -13.88 11.00
CA GLU A 245 -15.53 -12.92 10.23
C GLU A 245 -14.63 -12.13 9.28
N MET A 246 -13.53 -11.55 9.79
CA MET A 246 -12.60 -10.74 9.00
C MET A 246 -11.84 -11.57 7.95
N ILE A 247 -11.50 -12.83 8.26
CA ILE A 247 -10.88 -13.76 7.31
C ILE A 247 -11.80 -13.96 6.11
N LYS A 248 -13.09 -14.18 6.35
CA LYS A 248 -14.11 -14.35 5.29
C LYS A 248 -14.31 -13.04 4.50
N GLU A 249 -14.47 -11.94 5.20
CA GLU A 249 -14.75 -10.64 4.58
C GLU A 249 -13.60 -10.16 3.66
N LEU A 250 -12.35 -10.33 4.09
CA LEU A 250 -11.16 -9.94 3.36
C LEU A 250 -10.60 -11.04 2.45
N TYR A 251 -11.27 -12.21 2.41
CA TYR A 251 -10.77 -13.36 1.65
C TYR A 251 -9.30 -13.69 1.97
N ILE A 252 -8.98 -13.80 3.28
CA ILE A 252 -7.63 -14.16 3.74
C ILE A 252 -7.45 -15.66 3.56
N ARG A 253 -6.42 -16.06 2.80
CA ARG A 253 -6.07 -17.46 2.62
C ARG A 253 -5.20 -17.92 3.77
N CYS A 254 -5.77 -18.72 4.67
CA CYS A 254 -5.13 -19.27 5.86
C CYS A 254 -5.80 -20.57 6.26
N THR A 255 -5.21 -21.28 7.22
CA THR A 255 -5.77 -22.51 7.80
C THR A 255 -6.73 -22.24 8.96
N GLY A 256 -6.77 -21.00 9.48
CA GLY A 256 -7.64 -20.58 10.57
C GLY A 256 -7.06 -19.39 11.35
N PRO A 257 -7.81 -18.89 12.35
CA PRO A 257 -7.40 -17.74 13.17
C PRO A 257 -6.11 -17.97 13.96
N ASP A 258 -5.82 -19.22 14.34
CA ASP A 258 -4.62 -19.60 15.13
C ASP A 258 -3.34 -19.66 14.31
N GLN A 259 -3.42 -19.59 12.97
CA GLN A 259 -2.23 -19.65 12.14
C GLN A 259 -1.31 -18.47 12.44
N ILE A 260 -0.01 -18.75 12.59
CA ILE A 260 1.03 -17.74 12.76
C ILE A 260 1.10 -16.84 11.51
N VAL A 261 0.96 -15.53 11.70
CA VAL A 261 0.85 -14.55 10.61
C VAL A 261 2.12 -14.48 9.76
N GLY A 262 3.27 -14.75 10.33
CA GLY A 262 4.55 -14.79 9.62
C GLY A 262 4.61 -15.82 8.49
N ARG A 263 3.74 -16.85 8.52
CA ARG A 263 3.65 -17.91 7.50
C ARG A 263 2.74 -17.56 6.33
N LEU A 264 2.04 -16.43 6.38
CA LEU A 264 1.17 -15.98 5.30
C LEU A 264 1.97 -15.35 4.16
N SER A 265 1.42 -15.39 2.94
CA SER A 265 1.92 -14.58 1.83
C SER A 265 1.79 -13.10 2.12
N GLY A 266 2.60 -12.26 1.44
CA GLY A 266 2.60 -10.81 1.63
C GLY A 266 1.21 -10.17 1.46
N GLY A 267 0.42 -10.61 0.48
CA GLY A 267 -0.94 -10.13 0.27
C GLY A 267 -1.90 -10.49 1.42
N ASN A 268 -1.80 -11.70 1.97
CA ASN A 268 -2.61 -12.09 3.12
C ASN A 268 -2.17 -11.38 4.40
N GLN A 269 -0.87 -11.16 4.60
CA GLN A 269 -0.36 -10.32 5.69
C GLN A 269 -0.92 -8.90 5.63
N GLN A 270 -0.98 -8.29 4.43
CA GLN A 270 -1.55 -6.96 4.24
C GLN A 270 -3.03 -6.90 4.62
N LYS A 271 -3.79 -7.94 4.26
CA LYS A 271 -5.20 -8.06 4.65
C LYS A 271 -5.37 -8.18 6.17
N VAL A 272 -4.47 -8.87 6.88
CA VAL A 272 -4.46 -8.91 8.34
C VAL A 272 -4.17 -7.53 8.94
N CYS A 273 -3.23 -6.76 8.39
CA CYS A 273 -2.99 -5.37 8.79
C CYS A 273 -4.25 -4.50 8.61
N MET A 274 -4.96 -4.68 7.50
CA MET A 274 -6.21 -3.96 7.24
C MET A 274 -7.30 -4.36 8.25
N ALA A 275 -7.50 -5.65 8.49
CA ALA A 275 -8.43 -6.16 9.50
C ALA A 275 -8.16 -5.57 10.89
N ARG A 276 -6.90 -5.56 11.31
CA ARG A 276 -6.45 -4.96 12.57
C ARG A 276 -6.84 -3.48 12.69
N ALA A 277 -6.64 -2.71 11.63
CA ALA A 277 -7.00 -1.29 11.61
C ALA A 277 -8.52 -1.09 11.70
N LEU A 278 -9.30 -1.90 10.98
CA LEU A 278 -10.76 -1.76 10.89
C LEU A 278 -11.49 -2.22 12.14
N LEU A 279 -10.98 -3.22 12.86
CA LEU A 279 -11.59 -3.69 14.10
C LEU A 279 -11.69 -2.59 15.17
N SER A 280 -10.79 -1.60 15.15
CA SER A 280 -10.88 -0.43 16.02
C SER A 280 -11.97 0.57 15.63
N LYS A 281 -12.73 0.32 14.53
CA LYS A 281 -13.79 1.16 13.98
C LYS A 281 -13.36 2.62 13.81
N PRO A 282 -12.30 2.90 13.05
CA PRO A 282 -11.75 4.24 12.93
C PRO A 282 -12.70 5.18 12.17
N LYS A 283 -12.66 6.47 12.52
CA LYS A 283 -13.29 7.54 11.73
C LYS A 283 -12.36 8.06 10.62
N LEU A 284 -11.06 7.93 10.83
CA LEU A 284 -10.00 8.31 9.88
C LEU A 284 -8.97 7.19 9.82
N LEU A 285 -8.79 6.65 8.62
CA LEU A 285 -7.85 5.55 8.34
C LEU A 285 -6.72 6.04 7.44
N PHE A 286 -5.49 5.94 7.91
CA PHE A 286 -4.30 6.12 7.10
C PHE A 286 -3.83 4.78 6.54
N VAL A 287 -3.53 4.76 5.24
CA VAL A 287 -3.07 3.56 4.54
C VAL A 287 -1.86 3.90 3.69
N SER A 288 -0.68 3.46 4.10
CA SER A 288 0.56 3.73 3.38
C SER A 288 0.97 2.54 2.53
N GLU A 289 1.15 2.77 1.23
CA GLU A 289 1.60 1.79 0.23
C GLU A 289 0.86 0.43 0.36
N PRO A 290 -0.49 0.42 0.33
CA PRO A 290 -1.28 -0.76 0.68
C PRO A 290 -1.03 -1.97 -0.21
N THR A 291 -0.57 -1.74 -1.41
CA THR A 291 -0.43 -2.75 -2.47
C THR A 291 1.02 -3.14 -2.74
N ARG A 292 1.96 -2.56 -1.99
CA ARG A 292 3.38 -2.82 -2.19
C ARG A 292 3.75 -4.28 -1.90
N GLY A 293 4.34 -4.94 -2.93
CA GLY A 293 4.79 -6.34 -2.82
C GLY A 293 3.64 -7.34 -2.65
N ILE A 294 2.50 -7.06 -3.29
CA ILE A 294 1.38 -8.00 -3.43
C ILE A 294 1.04 -8.17 -4.91
N ASP A 295 0.43 -9.29 -5.25
CA ASP A 295 0.04 -9.61 -6.63
C ASP A 295 -1.12 -8.72 -7.13
N ILE A 296 -1.27 -8.63 -8.47
CA ILE A 296 -2.28 -7.78 -9.13
C ILE A 296 -3.70 -8.10 -8.65
N GLY A 297 -4.01 -9.37 -8.45
CA GLY A 297 -5.34 -9.78 -8.02
C GLY A 297 -5.67 -9.34 -6.60
N ALA A 298 -4.72 -9.51 -5.67
CA ALA A 298 -4.86 -9.06 -4.29
C ALA A 298 -4.88 -7.53 -4.21
N LYS A 299 -4.12 -6.84 -5.07
CA LYS A 299 -4.10 -5.38 -5.20
C LYS A 299 -5.50 -4.83 -5.48
N GLN A 300 -6.17 -5.33 -6.53
CA GLN A 300 -7.51 -4.85 -6.90
C GLN A 300 -8.55 -5.13 -5.81
N VAL A 301 -8.48 -6.30 -5.17
CA VAL A 301 -9.37 -6.64 -4.05
C VAL A 301 -9.21 -5.63 -2.92
N LEU A 302 -7.98 -5.25 -2.59
CA LEU A 302 -7.70 -4.33 -1.49
C LEU A 302 -8.18 -2.91 -1.81
N LEU A 303 -7.91 -2.41 -3.03
CA LEU A 303 -8.38 -1.10 -3.47
C LEU A 303 -9.91 -1.01 -3.49
N ASN A 304 -10.59 -2.01 -4.04
CA ASN A 304 -12.06 -2.09 -4.03
C ASN A 304 -12.60 -2.13 -2.59
N TYR A 305 -11.89 -2.81 -1.70
CA TYR A 305 -12.29 -2.88 -0.30
C TYR A 305 -12.16 -1.53 0.42
N LEU A 306 -11.11 -0.75 0.16
CA LEU A 306 -10.97 0.62 0.69
C LEU A 306 -12.16 1.49 0.29
N VAL A 307 -12.60 1.42 -0.96
CA VAL A 307 -13.76 2.14 -1.44
C VAL A 307 -15.04 1.67 -0.79
N LYS A 308 -15.21 0.35 -0.67
CA LYS A 308 -16.38 -0.25 0.01
C LYS A 308 -16.53 0.29 1.43
N ILE A 309 -15.47 0.22 2.25
CA ILE A 309 -15.52 0.68 3.63
C ILE A 309 -15.73 2.20 3.75
N ASN A 310 -15.17 2.97 2.82
CA ASN A 310 -15.42 4.41 2.76
C ASN A 310 -16.90 4.70 2.49
N LYS A 311 -17.52 4.02 1.51
CA LYS A 311 -18.93 4.24 1.12
C LYS A 311 -19.90 3.69 2.16
N GLU A 312 -19.68 2.48 2.66
CA GLU A 312 -20.64 1.78 3.54
C GLU A 312 -20.50 2.20 5.00
N LEU A 313 -19.28 2.45 5.47
CA LEU A 313 -19.00 2.78 6.87
C LEU A 313 -18.73 4.28 7.09
N GLY A 314 -18.64 5.08 6.03
CA GLY A 314 -18.34 6.52 6.12
C GLY A 314 -16.94 6.85 6.63
N ILE A 315 -16.00 5.89 6.56
CA ILE A 315 -14.62 6.08 7.03
C ILE A 315 -13.89 7.03 6.08
N THR A 316 -13.31 8.10 6.61
CA THR A 316 -12.39 8.97 5.84
C THR A 316 -11.07 8.24 5.66
N ILE A 317 -10.48 8.29 4.47
CA ILE A 317 -9.24 7.55 4.17
C ILE A 317 -8.19 8.54 3.66
N VAL A 318 -6.96 8.43 4.20
CA VAL A 318 -5.76 9.06 3.64
C VAL A 318 -4.88 7.93 3.10
N MET A 319 -4.78 7.84 1.78
CA MET A 319 -4.02 6.79 1.10
C MET A 319 -2.73 7.36 0.51
N THR A 320 -1.59 6.78 0.90
CA THR A 320 -0.30 7.09 0.29
C THR A 320 0.09 5.98 -0.69
N SER A 321 0.45 6.33 -1.92
CA SER A 321 0.96 5.38 -2.91
C SER A 321 2.03 6.00 -3.80
N SER A 322 3.00 5.17 -4.19
CA SER A 322 3.99 5.47 -5.23
C SER A 322 3.42 5.26 -6.64
N GLU A 323 2.33 4.49 -6.75
CA GLU A 323 1.67 4.20 -8.02
C GLU A 323 0.51 5.17 -8.25
N LEU A 324 0.70 6.11 -9.17
CA LEU A 324 -0.31 7.13 -9.46
C LEU A 324 -1.64 6.53 -9.92
N ASN A 325 -1.60 5.44 -10.69
CA ASN A 325 -2.80 4.74 -11.16
C ASN A 325 -3.69 4.23 -10.02
N GLU A 326 -3.11 3.85 -8.89
CA GLU A 326 -3.90 3.46 -7.71
C GLU A 326 -4.65 4.65 -7.14
N LEU A 327 -3.96 5.80 -7.00
CA LEU A 327 -4.58 7.02 -6.50
C LEU A 327 -5.70 7.51 -7.43
N HIS A 328 -5.47 7.47 -8.74
CA HIS A 328 -6.49 7.81 -9.74
C HIS A 328 -7.73 6.92 -9.63
N SER A 329 -7.55 5.63 -9.30
CA SER A 329 -8.67 4.68 -9.27
C SER A 329 -9.55 4.81 -8.04
N VAL A 330 -9.05 5.36 -6.90
CA VAL A 330 -9.79 5.32 -5.62
C VAL A 330 -9.96 6.68 -4.95
N CYS A 331 -9.09 7.68 -5.21
CA CYS A 331 -9.08 8.92 -4.47
C CYS A 331 -10.03 9.96 -5.06
N ASP A 332 -10.53 10.88 -4.23
CA ASP A 332 -11.33 12.03 -4.63
C ASP A 332 -10.46 13.27 -4.95
N ARG A 333 -9.32 13.40 -4.25
CA ARG A 333 -8.27 14.39 -4.49
C ARG A 333 -6.91 13.76 -4.19
N ILE A 334 -5.88 14.26 -4.87
CA ILE A 334 -4.52 13.73 -4.77
C ILE A 334 -3.56 14.90 -4.54
N ALA A 335 -2.90 14.92 -3.39
CA ALA A 335 -1.77 15.80 -3.11
C ALA A 335 -0.48 15.18 -3.62
N ILE A 336 0.32 15.95 -4.35
CA ILE A 336 1.64 15.51 -4.81
C ILE A 336 2.71 16.10 -3.89
N ILE A 337 3.51 15.21 -3.32
CA ILE A 337 4.66 15.58 -2.49
C ILE A 337 5.94 15.53 -3.34
N GLY A 338 6.59 16.67 -3.45
CA GLY A 338 7.89 16.83 -4.09
C GLY A 338 8.91 17.43 -3.12
N GLN A 339 10.08 16.81 -2.98
CA GLN A 339 11.18 17.30 -2.13
C GLN A 339 10.79 17.69 -0.69
N GLY A 340 9.78 17.04 -0.13
CA GLY A 340 9.31 17.24 1.24
C GLY A 340 8.26 18.35 1.42
N THR A 341 7.67 18.86 0.35
CA THR A 341 6.62 19.87 0.35
C THR A 341 5.44 19.46 -0.53
N VAL A 342 4.25 20.04 -0.31
CA VAL A 342 3.10 19.86 -1.20
C VAL A 342 3.32 20.71 -2.45
N GLN A 343 3.39 20.07 -3.61
CA GLN A 343 3.56 20.75 -4.90
C GLN A 343 2.22 21.20 -5.50
N GLY A 344 1.15 20.48 -5.18
CA GLY A 344 -0.21 20.80 -5.63
C GLY A 344 -1.18 19.71 -5.20
N ILE A 345 -2.48 20.01 -5.29
CA ILE A 345 -3.58 19.08 -5.03
C ILE A 345 -4.46 19.04 -6.26
N LEU A 346 -4.55 17.89 -6.92
CA LEU A 346 -5.28 17.69 -8.16
C LEU A 346 -6.48 16.76 -7.95
N LYS A 347 -7.42 16.81 -8.87
CA LYS A 347 -8.48 15.80 -8.99
C LYS A 347 -7.93 14.57 -9.75
N PRO A 348 -8.45 13.36 -9.49
CA PRO A 348 -7.97 12.15 -10.17
C PRO A 348 -8.20 12.15 -11.69
N ASP A 349 -9.13 12.96 -12.21
CA ASP A 349 -9.42 13.15 -13.63
C ASP A 349 -8.58 14.26 -14.29
N SER A 350 -7.69 14.92 -13.55
CA SER A 350 -6.75 15.89 -14.11
C SER A 350 -5.78 15.23 -15.09
N PRO A 351 -5.27 15.96 -16.10
CA PRO A 351 -4.32 15.40 -17.06
C PRO A 351 -3.07 14.80 -16.42
N ASN A 352 -2.60 13.67 -16.90
CA ASN A 352 -1.38 13.03 -16.39
C ASN A 352 -0.13 13.93 -16.46
N VAL A 353 -0.11 14.86 -17.43
CA VAL A 353 0.98 15.84 -17.55
C VAL A 353 1.07 16.76 -16.33
N ASP A 354 -0.06 17.14 -15.73
CA ASP A 354 -0.07 18.02 -14.55
C ASP A 354 0.54 17.28 -13.35
N PHE A 355 0.21 16.00 -13.17
CA PHE A 355 0.84 15.16 -12.14
C PHE A 355 2.35 15.02 -12.37
N ALA A 356 2.78 14.81 -13.62
CA ALA A 356 4.19 14.67 -13.95
C ALA A 356 4.97 15.97 -13.65
N LEU A 357 4.41 17.13 -14.00
CA LEU A 357 5.02 18.43 -13.70
C LEU A 357 5.15 18.69 -12.20
N LEU A 358 4.13 18.38 -11.41
CA LEU A 358 4.21 18.49 -9.95
C LEU A 358 5.21 17.50 -9.34
N MET A 359 5.35 16.30 -9.89
CA MET A 359 6.32 15.29 -9.42
C MET A 359 7.76 15.68 -9.75
N SER A 360 8.02 16.35 -10.90
CA SER A 360 9.35 16.83 -11.28
C SER A 360 9.80 18.07 -10.51
N GLY A 361 8.86 18.77 -9.86
CA GLY A 361 9.12 20.05 -9.18
C GLY A 361 9.14 21.26 -10.12
N GLU A 362 8.66 21.08 -11.37
CA GLU A 362 8.57 22.16 -12.37
C GLU A 362 7.21 22.86 -12.35
N GLY A 363 6.26 22.36 -11.57
CA GLY A 363 4.91 22.89 -11.40
C GLY A 363 4.85 23.93 -10.27
N GLY A 364 5.53 25.04 -10.41
CA GLY A 364 5.48 26.15 -9.46
C GLY A 364 4.59 27.29 -9.96
N GLU A 365 3.30 27.19 -9.76
CA GLU A 365 2.42 28.35 -9.51
C GLU A 365 1.12 27.84 -8.85
N ASN A 366 0.79 28.43 -7.72
CA ASN A 366 -0.36 28.11 -6.87
C ASN A 366 -1.66 28.07 -7.67
N HIS A 367 -2.34 26.94 -7.64
CA HIS A 367 -3.80 26.92 -7.84
C HIS A 367 -4.45 26.63 -6.48
N ASP A 368 -5.08 27.69 -5.91
CA ASP A 368 -5.96 27.66 -4.75
C ASP A 368 -7.15 26.70 -4.91
#